data_df038f7922ef8555fc082b03510313fc
#
_entry.id   df038f7922ef8555fc082b03510313fc
#
_cell.length_a   1.000
_cell.length_b   1.000
_cell.length_c   1.000
_cell.angle_alpha   90.00
_cell.angle_beta   90.00
_cell.angle_gamma   90.00
#
_symmetry.space_group_name_H-M   'P 1'
#
loop_
_entity.id
_entity.type
_entity.pdbx_description
1 polymer ?
#
loop_
_entity_poly.entity_id
_entity_poly.type
_entity_poly.pdbx_seq_one_letter_code
_entity_poly.pdbx_strand_id
1 'polypeptide(L)'
;MSRRTQTDYLLTYPEEHSYSAEDEAEMLRRKTDSVDEIELLAFVDGAIVGSAGIGCVARKEKTRHRAEFGISVDKAHWGLGIGRALTEACIECAGTAGYVQLELEAVAENKAALAMYRSVGFVEYGRNPKGFRSRVSGWQELVLMRLEL
;
A
#
# COMPACT_ATOMS: atom_id res chain seq x y z
N MET A 1 5.26 -17.14 5.60
CA MET A 1 4.42 -15.98 5.95
C MET A 1 5.29 -14.71 6.03
N SER A 2 4.85 -13.64 5.47
CA SER A 2 5.61 -12.40 5.43
C SER A 2 5.61 -11.69 6.81
N ARG A 3 6.79 -11.26 7.28
CA ARG A 3 6.90 -10.43 8.49
C ARG A 3 6.15 -9.10 8.35
N ARG A 4 5.89 -8.66 7.13
CA ARG A 4 5.19 -7.42 6.82
C ARG A 4 3.77 -7.38 7.36
N THR A 5 3.14 -8.54 7.54
CA THR A 5 1.77 -8.64 8.03
C THR A 5 1.67 -8.74 9.55
N GLN A 6 2.79 -8.64 10.27
CA GLN A 6 2.83 -8.75 11.72
C GLN A 6 2.62 -7.43 12.45
N THR A 7 2.48 -6.32 11.74
CA THR A 7 2.23 -5.02 12.36
C THR A 7 0.74 -4.76 12.48
N ASP A 8 0.34 -4.18 13.62
CA ASP A 8 -1.05 -3.84 13.92
C ASP A 8 -1.64 -2.73 13.03
N TYR A 9 -0.81 -2.08 12.23
CA TYR A 9 -1.25 -1.05 11.30
C TYR A 9 -1.62 -1.57 9.90
N LEU A 10 -1.39 -2.83 9.62
CA LEU A 10 -1.84 -3.46 8.39
C LEU A 10 -3.31 -3.84 8.49
N LEU A 11 -4.05 -3.70 7.39
CA LEU A 11 -5.49 -3.95 7.34
C LEU A 11 -5.87 -5.44 7.33
N THR A 12 -4.87 -6.32 7.32
CA THR A 12 -5.05 -7.77 7.30
C THR A 12 -4.21 -8.44 8.37
N TYR A 13 -4.68 -9.57 8.87
CA TYR A 13 -3.90 -10.40 9.78
C TYR A 13 -3.03 -11.40 9.00
N PRO A 14 -1.92 -11.89 9.62
CA PRO A 14 -1.04 -12.88 8.96
C PRO A 14 -1.75 -14.11 8.45
N GLU A 15 -2.76 -14.61 9.16
CA GLU A 15 -3.53 -15.78 8.75
C GLU A 15 -4.42 -15.55 7.53
N GLU A 16 -4.71 -14.29 7.19
CA GLU A 16 -5.46 -13.90 5.99
C GLU A 16 -4.58 -13.87 4.74
N HIS A 17 -3.27 -13.98 4.92
CA HIS A 17 -2.26 -14.03 3.87
C HIS A 17 -1.59 -15.40 3.77
N SER A 18 -2.33 -16.49 4.00
CA SER A 18 -1.81 -17.84 3.94
C SER A 18 -1.71 -18.36 2.50
N TYR A 19 -1.01 -17.61 1.65
CA TYR A 19 -0.73 -18.05 0.29
C TYR A 19 0.43 -19.02 0.24
N SER A 20 0.35 -20.02 -0.64
CA SER A 20 1.50 -20.83 -0.99
C SER A 20 2.49 -19.97 -1.80
N ALA A 21 3.74 -20.42 -1.87
CA ALA A 21 4.73 -19.76 -2.72
C ALA A 21 4.30 -19.72 -4.20
N GLU A 22 3.58 -20.76 -4.65
CA GLU A 22 3.06 -20.83 -6.01
C GLU A 22 1.95 -19.79 -6.26
N ASP A 23 1.02 -19.63 -5.30
CA ASP A 23 -0.06 -18.63 -5.38
C ASP A 23 0.50 -17.22 -5.42
N GLU A 24 1.51 -16.93 -4.60
CA GLU A 24 2.18 -15.63 -4.56
C GLU A 24 2.92 -15.35 -5.88
N ALA A 25 3.63 -16.35 -6.41
CA ALA A 25 4.33 -16.23 -7.68
C ALA A 25 3.37 -15.99 -8.85
N GLU A 26 2.22 -16.68 -8.85
CA GLU A 26 1.19 -16.47 -9.87
C GLU A 26 0.57 -15.07 -9.80
N MET A 27 0.28 -14.58 -8.59
CA MET A 27 -0.24 -13.24 -8.38
C MET A 27 0.74 -12.16 -8.87
N LEU A 28 2.02 -12.30 -8.54
CA LEU A 28 3.07 -11.38 -8.99
C LEU A 28 3.24 -11.40 -10.51
N ARG A 29 3.18 -12.58 -11.11
CA ARG A 29 3.27 -12.74 -12.56
C ARG A 29 2.10 -12.06 -13.27
N ARG A 30 0.88 -12.23 -12.77
CA ARG A 30 -0.31 -11.57 -13.31
C ARG A 30 -0.18 -10.06 -13.26
N LYS A 31 0.31 -9.49 -12.15
CA LYS A 31 0.54 -8.06 -12.01
C LYS A 31 1.65 -7.55 -12.92
N THR A 32 2.71 -8.33 -13.11
CA THR A 32 3.82 -7.97 -14.00
C THR A 32 3.35 -7.85 -15.47
N ASP A 33 2.42 -8.69 -15.88
CA ASP A 33 1.87 -8.67 -17.24
C ASP A 33 0.79 -7.59 -17.43
N SER A 34 0.34 -6.95 -16.35
CA SER A 34 -0.65 -5.88 -16.42
C SER A 34 0.00 -4.55 -16.77
N VAL A 35 -0.70 -3.74 -17.58
CA VAL A 35 -0.24 -2.39 -17.92
C VAL A 35 -0.62 -1.33 -16.88
N ASP A 36 -1.53 -1.64 -15.97
CA ASP A 36 -2.11 -0.71 -15.02
C ASP A 36 -2.06 -1.18 -13.56
N GLU A 37 -1.62 -2.41 -13.32
CA GLU A 37 -1.36 -2.94 -11.96
C GLU A 37 0.14 -3.15 -11.79
N ILE A 38 0.71 -2.60 -10.73
CA ILE A 38 2.15 -2.63 -10.49
C ILE A 38 2.41 -3.07 -9.06
N GLU A 39 3.39 -3.96 -8.90
CA GLU A 39 3.90 -4.39 -7.60
C GLU A 39 5.40 -4.16 -7.57
N LEU A 40 5.87 -3.40 -6.59
CA LEU A 40 7.29 -3.14 -6.36
C LEU A 40 7.76 -3.86 -5.10
N LEU A 41 8.95 -4.40 -5.14
CA LEU A 41 9.55 -5.12 -4.02
C LEU A 41 10.85 -4.43 -3.61
N ALA A 42 11.09 -4.35 -2.29
CA ALA A 42 12.35 -3.88 -1.73
C ALA A 42 13.13 -5.07 -1.17
N PHE A 43 14.39 -5.17 -1.56
CA PHE A 43 15.30 -6.24 -1.10
C PHE A 43 16.42 -5.66 -0.25
N VAL A 44 16.77 -6.37 0.82
CA VAL A 44 17.98 -6.12 1.61
C VAL A 44 18.66 -7.46 1.80
N ASP A 45 19.92 -7.54 1.39
CA ASP A 45 20.74 -8.77 1.48
C ASP A 45 20.03 -10.00 0.87
N GLY A 46 19.35 -9.80 -0.25
CA GLY A 46 18.64 -10.86 -0.98
C GLY A 46 17.28 -11.25 -0.42
N ALA A 47 16.83 -10.64 0.68
CA ALA A 47 15.54 -10.90 1.28
C ALA A 47 14.55 -9.75 0.99
N ILE A 48 13.28 -10.09 0.73
CA ILE A 48 12.20 -9.11 0.56
C ILE A 48 11.87 -8.51 1.93
N VAL A 49 12.03 -7.21 2.07
CA VAL A 49 11.75 -6.47 3.31
C VAL A 49 10.59 -5.49 3.18
N GLY A 50 10.09 -5.29 1.99
CA GLY A 50 8.96 -4.41 1.75
C GLY A 50 8.34 -4.65 0.39
N SER A 51 7.09 -4.24 0.24
CA SER A 51 6.39 -4.20 -1.04
C SER A 51 5.42 -3.04 -1.07
N ALA A 52 5.18 -2.55 -2.27
CA ALA A 52 4.17 -1.55 -2.53
C ALA A 52 3.51 -1.86 -3.86
N GLY A 53 2.23 -1.52 -3.99
CA GLY A 53 1.52 -1.79 -5.21
C GLY A 53 0.48 -0.73 -5.52
N ILE A 54 0.15 -0.65 -6.80
CA ILE A 54 -0.98 0.15 -7.29
C ILE A 54 -1.88 -0.74 -8.13
N GLY A 55 -3.17 -0.46 -8.09
CA GLY A 55 -4.16 -1.13 -8.91
C GLY A 55 -5.34 -0.22 -9.18
N CYS A 56 -6.07 -0.49 -10.24
CA CYS A 56 -7.24 0.30 -10.59
C CYS A 56 -8.34 0.15 -9.53
N VAL A 57 -8.92 1.26 -9.08
CA VAL A 57 -10.04 1.25 -8.11
C VAL A 57 -11.23 0.48 -8.69
N ALA A 58 -11.60 0.77 -9.94
CA ALA A 58 -12.63 0.04 -10.67
C ALA A 58 -12.43 0.26 -12.18
N ARG A 59 -12.53 -0.82 -12.95
CA ARG A 59 -12.30 -0.81 -14.40
C ARG A 59 -13.54 -0.34 -15.20
N LYS A 60 -14.24 0.64 -14.66
CA LYS A 60 -15.38 1.28 -15.31
C LYS A 60 -14.93 2.62 -15.90
N GLU A 61 -15.50 2.99 -17.02
CA GLU A 61 -15.12 4.22 -17.73
C GLU A 61 -15.03 5.45 -16.83
N LYS A 62 -16.02 5.61 -15.91
CA LYS A 62 -16.08 6.76 -15.02
C LYS A 62 -15.10 6.76 -13.87
N THR A 63 -14.47 5.62 -13.56
CA THR A 63 -13.61 5.45 -12.37
C THR A 63 -12.22 4.90 -12.68
N ARG A 64 -11.96 4.47 -13.90
CA ARG A 64 -10.68 3.83 -14.27
C ARG A 64 -9.47 4.75 -14.21
N HIS A 65 -9.67 6.06 -14.02
CA HIS A 65 -8.61 7.04 -13.83
C HIS A 65 -8.06 7.07 -12.41
N ARG A 66 -8.66 6.31 -11.49
CA ARG A 66 -8.29 6.26 -10.08
C ARG A 66 -7.57 4.96 -9.76
N ALA A 67 -6.45 5.07 -9.07
CA ALA A 67 -5.69 3.92 -8.58
C ALA A 67 -5.67 3.88 -7.06
N GLU A 68 -5.63 2.68 -6.51
CA GLU A 68 -5.40 2.43 -5.09
C GLU A 68 -3.93 2.09 -4.87
N PHE A 69 -3.38 2.57 -3.77
CA PHE A 69 -2.00 2.33 -3.35
C PHE A 69 -1.99 1.60 -2.02
N GLY A 70 -1.12 0.60 -1.92
CA GLY A 70 -0.86 -0.11 -0.67
C GLY A 70 0.62 -0.34 -0.49
N ILE A 71 1.08 -0.35 0.76
CA ILE A 71 2.48 -0.54 1.11
C ILE A 71 2.61 -1.32 2.41
N SER A 72 3.65 -2.14 2.50
CA SER A 72 4.03 -2.81 3.72
C SER A 72 5.56 -2.95 3.77
N VAL A 73 6.15 -2.63 4.91
CA VAL A 73 7.60 -2.73 5.15
C VAL A 73 7.81 -3.47 6.46
N ASP A 74 8.74 -4.41 6.48
CA ASP A 74 9.10 -5.13 7.70
C ASP A 74 9.49 -4.14 8.81
N LYS A 75 8.93 -4.32 9.99
CA LYS A 75 9.14 -3.43 11.13
C LYS A 75 10.62 -3.22 11.46
N ALA A 76 11.44 -4.27 11.32
CA ALA A 76 12.88 -4.20 11.54
C ALA A 76 13.62 -3.25 10.58
N HIS A 77 12.97 -2.86 9.48
CA HIS A 77 13.53 -2.00 8.44
C HIS A 77 12.85 -0.62 8.38
N TRP A 78 12.06 -0.28 9.38
CA TRP A 78 11.45 1.05 9.47
C TRP A 78 12.53 2.11 9.76
N GLY A 79 12.27 3.34 9.33
CA GLY A 79 13.19 4.45 9.54
C GLY A 79 14.40 4.49 8.62
N LEU A 80 14.45 3.64 7.60
CA LEU A 80 15.56 3.55 6.65
C LEU A 80 15.25 4.18 5.28
N GLY A 81 14.07 4.79 5.12
CA GLY A 81 13.67 5.41 3.86
C GLY A 81 13.08 4.45 2.82
N ILE A 82 12.90 3.17 3.16
CA ILE A 82 12.36 2.16 2.23
C ILE A 82 10.91 2.48 1.87
N GLY A 83 10.08 2.82 2.85
CA GLY A 83 8.68 3.18 2.64
C GLY A 83 8.52 4.40 1.73
N ARG A 84 9.34 5.42 1.93
CA ARG A 84 9.36 6.61 1.09
C ARG A 84 9.77 6.30 -0.34
N ALA A 85 10.84 5.53 -0.51
CA ALA A 85 11.33 5.14 -1.84
C ALA A 85 10.31 4.33 -2.63
N LEU A 86 9.66 3.36 -1.97
CA LEU A 86 8.58 2.57 -2.59
C LEU A 86 7.38 3.45 -2.96
N THR A 87 6.99 4.38 -2.09
CA THR A 87 5.87 5.28 -2.33
C THR A 87 6.15 6.21 -3.51
N GLU A 88 7.31 6.83 -3.55
CA GLU A 88 7.73 7.70 -4.65
C GLU A 88 7.78 6.96 -5.99
N ALA A 89 8.31 5.73 -5.98
CA ALA A 89 8.35 4.90 -7.17
C ALA A 89 6.94 4.52 -7.66
N CYS A 90 6.02 4.20 -6.75
CA CYS A 90 4.62 3.94 -7.10
C CYS A 90 3.92 5.17 -7.68
N ILE A 91 4.19 6.35 -7.14
CA ILE A 91 3.64 7.61 -7.67
C ILE A 91 4.09 7.82 -9.12
N GLU A 92 5.37 7.63 -9.40
CA GLU A 92 5.92 7.73 -10.75
C GLU A 92 5.30 6.71 -11.69
N CYS A 93 5.22 5.46 -11.27
CA CYS A 93 4.60 4.39 -12.06
C CYS A 93 3.12 4.65 -12.34
N ALA A 94 2.37 5.17 -11.37
CA ALA A 94 0.96 5.50 -11.53
C ALA A 94 0.76 6.60 -12.58
N GLY A 95 1.59 7.63 -12.55
CA GLY A 95 1.58 8.69 -13.56
C GLY A 95 1.88 8.17 -14.96
N THR A 96 2.90 7.31 -15.08
CA THR A 96 3.30 6.69 -16.37
C THR A 96 2.21 5.76 -16.89
N ALA A 97 1.49 5.06 -16.01
CA ALA A 97 0.38 4.18 -16.40
C ALA A 97 -0.87 4.95 -16.85
N GLY A 98 -0.91 6.27 -16.68
CA GLY A 98 -2.00 7.11 -17.13
C GLY A 98 -3.07 7.40 -16.08
N TYR A 99 -2.85 7.02 -14.82
CA TYR A 99 -3.77 7.39 -13.74
C TYR A 99 -3.72 8.89 -13.46
N VAL A 100 -4.84 9.43 -13.05
CA VAL A 100 -4.99 10.86 -12.71
C VAL A 100 -4.96 11.08 -11.20
N GLN A 101 -5.29 10.06 -10.43
CA GLN A 101 -5.39 10.14 -8.98
C GLN A 101 -4.95 8.82 -8.35
N LEU A 102 -4.17 8.94 -7.26
CA LEU A 102 -3.74 7.82 -6.43
C LEU A 102 -4.38 7.98 -5.05
N GLU A 103 -4.95 6.89 -4.52
CA GLU A 103 -5.69 6.90 -3.25
C GLU A 103 -5.12 5.89 -2.28
N LEU A 104 -5.18 6.19 -1.00
CA LEU A 104 -4.80 5.27 0.06
C LEU A 104 -5.68 5.43 1.30
N GLU A 105 -5.68 4.40 2.13
CA GLU A 105 -6.24 4.42 3.47
C GLU A 105 -5.12 4.07 4.46
N ALA A 106 -5.06 4.78 5.57
CA ALA A 106 -4.06 4.53 6.60
C ALA A 106 -4.66 4.68 8.00
N VAL A 107 -4.18 3.87 8.95
CA VAL A 107 -4.61 3.96 10.34
C VAL A 107 -4.18 5.31 10.92
N ALA A 108 -5.12 6.04 11.53
CA ALA A 108 -4.87 7.39 12.04
C ALA A 108 -3.75 7.46 13.09
N GLU A 109 -3.55 6.42 13.88
CA GLU A 109 -2.47 6.34 14.86
C GLU A 109 -1.08 6.20 14.24
N ASN A 110 -0.99 5.75 12.99
CA ASN A 110 0.29 5.61 12.29
C ASN A 110 0.77 6.97 11.78
N LYS A 111 1.14 7.84 12.70
CA LYS A 111 1.50 9.23 12.43
C LYS A 111 2.74 9.37 11.53
N ALA A 112 3.69 8.46 11.67
CA ALA A 112 4.91 8.45 10.84
C ALA A 112 4.57 8.21 9.36
N ALA A 113 3.69 7.24 9.08
CA ALA A 113 3.23 6.97 7.72
C ALA A 113 2.44 8.15 7.15
N LEU A 114 1.51 8.70 7.92
CA LEU A 114 0.72 9.87 7.50
C LEU A 114 1.61 11.07 7.18
N ALA A 115 2.63 11.35 8.00
CA ALA A 115 3.58 12.42 7.76
C ALA A 115 4.37 12.19 6.47
N MET A 116 4.79 10.95 6.22
CA MET A 116 5.50 10.58 5.00
C MET A 116 4.59 10.76 3.77
N TYR A 117 3.35 10.32 3.83
CA TYR A 117 2.40 10.49 2.72
C TYR A 117 2.15 11.98 2.42
N ARG A 118 1.97 12.80 3.45
CA ARG A 118 1.83 14.25 3.28
C ARG A 118 3.07 14.86 2.64
N SER A 119 4.26 14.40 3.04
CA SER A 119 5.53 14.92 2.51
C SER A 119 5.73 14.65 1.02
N VAL A 120 5.11 13.60 0.48
CA VAL A 120 5.16 13.27 -0.96
C VAL A 120 3.94 13.78 -1.74
N GLY A 121 3.05 14.51 -1.08
CA GLY A 121 1.97 15.25 -1.76
C GLY A 121 0.55 14.76 -1.52
N PHE A 122 0.35 13.67 -0.76
CA PHE A 122 -1.00 13.22 -0.43
C PHE A 122 -1.71 14.21 0.49
N VAL A 123 -3.00 14.40 0.25
CA VAL A 123 -3.88 15.22 1.09
C VAL A 123 -5.00 14.37 1.67
N GLU A 124 -5.35 14.64 2.92
CA GLU A 124 -6.49 14.00 3.58
C GLU A 124 -7.79 14.54 2.98
N TYR A 125 -8.72 13.64 2.68
CA TYR A 125 -10.05 14.05 2.19
C TYR A 125 -11.20 13.45 2.99
N GLY A 126 -10.94 12.62 3.99
CA GLY A 126 -11.96 12.05 4.85
C GLY A 126 -11.39 11.14 5.93
N ARG A 127 -12.27 10.76 6.84
CA ARG A 127 -11.96 9.81 7.91
C ARG A 127 -13.11 8.85 8.14
N ASN A 128 -12.78 7.62 8.47
CA ASN A 128 -13.74 6.60 8.86
C ASN A 128 -13.41 6.16 10.30
N PRO A 129 -14.20 6.57 11.31
CA PRO A 129 -13.89 6.28 12.72
C PRO A 129 -13.87 4.79 13.06
N LYS A 130 -14.55 3.96 12.32
CA LYS A 130 -14.60 2.51 12.49
C LYS A 130 -14.17 1.77 11.24
N GLY A 131 -13.15 2.27 10.57
CA GLY A 131 -12.67 1.72 9.32
C GLY A 131 -11.81 0.48 9.47
N PHE A 132 -11.25 0.27 10.68
CA PHE A 132 -10.35 -0.84 10.97
C PHE A 132 -10.67 -1.41 12.35
N ARG A 133 -10.66 -2.72 12.47
CA ARG A 133 -10.87 -3.40 13.75
C ARG A 133 -9.73 -4.37 14.01
N SER A 134 -8.92 -4.08 15.03
CA SER A 134 -7.84 -4.95 15.48
C SER A 134 -8.29 -5.82 16.65
N ARG A 135 -7.82 -7.05 16.70
CA ARG A 135 -8.00 -7.94 17.87
C ARG A 135 -7.29 -7.41 19.10
N VAL A 136 -6.27 -6.56 18.92
CA VAL A 136 -5.43 -6.02 20.00
C VAL A 136 -5.88 -4.63 20.42
N SER A 137 -6.06 -3.71 19.48
CA SER A 137 -6.34 -2.29 19.75
C SER A 137 -7.80 -1.89 19.57
N GLY A 138 -8.66 -2.81 19.13
CA GLY A 138 -10.09 -2.55 18.91
C GLY A 138 -10.36 -1.72 17.68
N TRP A 139 -11.36 -0.82 17.76
CA TRP A 139 -11.71 0.05 16.64
C TRP A 139 -10.65 1.10 16.41
N GLN A 140 -10.28 1.26 15.14
CA GLN A 140 -9.29 2.24 14.69
C GLN A 140 -9.89 3.12 13.59
N GLU A 141 -9.55 4.40 13.64
CA GLU A 141 -9.92 5.34 12.61
C GLU A 141 -9.01 5.18 11.39
N LEU A 142 -9.61 5.18 10.20
CA LEU A 142 -8.86 5.26 8.94
C LEU A 142 -8.90 6.68 8.41
N VAL A 143 -7.74 7.16 7.95
CA VAL A 143 -7.57 8.40 7.22
C VAL A 143 -7.57 8.09 5.74
N LEU A 144 -8.41 8.77 4.98
CA LEU A 144 -8.52 8.63 3.54
C LEU A 144 -7.69 9.75 2.90
N MET A 145 -6.73 9.37 2.07
CA MET A 145 -5.82 10.32 1.43
C MET A 145 -5.80 10.12 -0.08
N ARG A 146 -5.55 11.19 -0.81
CA ARG A 146 -5.41 11.18 -2.25
C ARG A 146 -4.29 12.08 -2.74
N LEU A 147 -3.76 11.74 -3.89
CA LEU A 147 -2.75 12.52 -4.61
C LEU A 147 -3.21 12.70 -6.04
N GLU A 148 -3.24 13.94 -6.52
CA GLU A 148 -3.43 14.22 -7.95
C GLU A 148 -2.10 14.03 -8.68
N LEU A 149 -2.15 13.28 -9.77
CA LEU A 149 -0.96 12.94 -10.56
C LEU A 149 -0.77 13.87 -11.76
#